data_ce679b6f43c0c8baed82e41f6379547e
#
_entry.id   ce679b6f43c0c8baed82e41f6379547e
#
_cell.length_a   1.000
_cell.length_b   1.000
_cell.length_c   1.000
_cell.angle_alpha   90.00
_cell.angle_beta   90.00
_cell.angle_gamma   90.00
#
_symmetry.space_group_name_H-M   'P 1'
#
loop_
_entity.id
_entity.type
_entity.pdbx_description
1 polymer ?
#
loop_
_entity_poly.entity_id
_entity_poly.type
_entity_poly.pdbx_seq_one_letter_code
_entity_poly.pdbx_strand_id
1 'polypeptide(L)'
;MVKVNSEQRFDADALVGGQFSTRRAFIGRAAGAFAALSGGGVLLAGCGDSPATSGGGSSAGSSSSGAGTKSATIVNILPPQLGYVAEYIAGIDGFYKKNGVSVKVETARGSAPAIQAVLSGTALMCRCGRLESLIAIADRGAPIHAVAFTTRRSPLAIVSDKKAPLTKPADLKGKRIGIPSEGGTSETTLDLLIASSGLSTHDVPRQVTGFTPGTFQLVKKGRLAGFIIGATQMQQFRQAVPDATFMPTYNFVDDGENYIASARGLSENKDAIAAYLAAVRGAMQQVIADKESGYADTIRKLRAKYDFAELKNEAVAKSWIDFLVTSWTKDGDGQLLKTNPQEWQATYDAAVKIKAAKGGVDVMKNLSPPLV
;
A
#
# COMPACT_ATOMS: atom_id res chain seq x y z
N MET A 1 36.97 28.77 -18.24
CA MET A 1 36.56 29.18 -16.88
C MET A 1 35.06 29.37 -16.88
N VAL A 2 34.30 28.36 -16.54
CA VAL A 2 32.85 28.43 -16.32
C VAL A 2 32.61 27.95 -14.88
N LYS A 3 32.09 28.84 -14.04
CA LYS A 3 31.80 28.60 -12.63
C LYS A 3 30.58 27.62 -12.55
N VAL A 4 30.78 26.47 -11.96
CA VAL A 4 29.73 25.57 -11.52
C VAL A 4 29.19 26.09 -10.20
N ASN A 5 27.93 26.47 -10.18
CA ASN A 5 27.22 26.91 -8.97
C ASN A 5 26.75 25.64 -8.20
N SER A 6 27.43 25.34 -7.13
CA SER A 6 27.03 24.34 -6.12
C SER A 6 26.10 25.05 -5.14
N GLU A 7 24.84 24.62 -5.05
CA GLU A 7 24.00 24.64 -3.84
C GLU A 7 22.53 24.40 -4.23
N GLN A 8 22.17 23.13 -4.40
CA GLN A 8 20.81 22.69 -4.10
C GLN A 8 20.91 21.77 -2.90
N ARG A 9 20.78 22.38 -1.71
CA ARG A 9 20.51 21.64 -0.47
C ARG A 9 19.14 21.00 -0.61
N PHE A 10 19.12 19.69 -0.60
CA PHE A 10 17.91 18.89 -0.37
C PHE A 10 17.47 19.17 1.07
N ASP A 11 16.38 19.88 1.23
CA ASP A 11 15.79 20.20 2.53
C ASP A 11 15.07 18.92 3.03
N ALA A 12 15.77 18.16 3.88
CA ALA A 12 15.26 16.94 4.51
C ALA A 12 14.16 17.23 5.55
N ASP A 13 13.98 18.49 5.94
CA ASP A 13 13.03 18.89 6.98
C ASP A 13 11.59 19.08 6.45
N ALA A 14 11.38 19.14 5.14
CA ALA A 14 10.05 19.26 4.55
C ALA A 14 9.20 17.95 4.64
N LEU A 15 9.79 16.82 5.02
CA LEU A 15 9.11 15.53 5.15
C LEU A 15 8.72 15.16 6.60
N VAL A 16 9.07 15.96 7.59
CA VAL A 16 8.87 15.65 9.03
C VAL A 16 7.84 16.56 9.72
N GLY A 17 7.25 17.51 9.02
CA GLY A 17 6.31 18.51 9.57
C GLY A 17 4.87 18.03 9.81
N GLY A 18 4.64 16.81 10.28
CA GLY A 18 3.34 16.31 10.74
C GLY A 18 3.34 16.08 12.25
N GLN A 19 2.98 17.08 13.05
CA GLN A 19 2.76 16.92 14.49
C GLN A 19 1.61 15.92 14.74
N PHE A 20 1.95 14.72 15.18
CA PHE A 20 0.98 13.78 15.74
C PHE A 20 0.74 14.11 17.22
N SER A 21 -0.41 14.71 17.49
CA SER A 21 -0.96 14.91 18.83
C SER A 21 -1.18 13.57 19.51
N THR A 22 -0.61 13.42 20.70
CA THR A 22 -0.77 12.28 21.60
C THR A 22 -2.24 12.01 21.94
N ARG A 23 -2.61 10.71 22.07
CA ARG A 23 -3.94 10.11 22.27
C ARG A 23 -4.78 10.64 23.46
N ARG A 24 -4.46 11.77 24.14
CA ARG A 24 -5.18 12.27 25.32
C ARG A 24 -5.90 13.61 25.16
N ALA A 25 -5.92 14.25 23.98
CA ALA A 25 -6.48 15.60 23.83
C ALA A 25 -7.69 15.70 22.89
N PHE A 26 -8.49 14.63 22.69
CA PHE A 26 -9.67 14.69 21.81
C PHE A 26 -11.00 14.38 22.49
N ILE A 27 -11.09 14.66 23.79
CA ILE A 27 -12.39 14.69 24.49
C ILE A 27 -12.50 16.06 25.18
N GLY A 28 -13.25 16.95 24.56
CA GLY A 28 -13.66 18.20 25.17
C GLY A 28 -13.49 19.42 24.30
N ARG A 29 -14.46 19.67 23.42
CA ARG A 29 -14.98 20.99 23.02
C ARG A 29 -15.86 20.89 21.78
N ALA A 30 -17.12 20.54 21.99
CA ALA A 30 -18.20 20.85 21.07
C ALA A 30 -19.46 21.15 21.91
N ALA A 31 -19.54 22.36 22.41
CA ALA A 31 -20.80 22.92 22.92
C ALA A 31 -20.76 24.43 22.64
N GLY A 32 -21.74 24.90 21.87
CA GLY A 32 -22.12 26.31 21.85
C GLY A 32 -21.90 27.04 20.53
N ALA A 33 -22.92 27.11 19.70
CA ALA A 33 -23.57 28.35 19.26
C ALA A 33 -24.55 28.05 18.12
N PHE A 34 -25.81 27.82 18.46
CA PHE A 34 -26.94 28.06 17.57
C PHE A 34 -27.36 29.53 17.77
N ALA A 35 -27.35 30.32 16.72
CA ALA A 35 -28.10 31.57 16.67
C ALA A 35 -28.86 31.61 15.35
N ALA A 36 -30.18 31.68 15.50
CA ALA A 36 -31.19 31.81 14.47
C ALA A 36 -31.14 33.21 13.81
N LEU A 37 -31.43 33.26 12.51
CA LEU A 37 -32.02 34.45 11.89
C LEU A 37 -33.04 33.99 10.83
N SER A 38 -34.27 34.28 11.20
CA SER A 38 -35.50 34.21 10.41
C SER A 38 -35.62 35.41 9.43
N GLY A 39 -36.21 35.20 8.28
CA GLY A 39 -36.88 36.31 7.61
C GLY A 39 -36.91 36.27 6.09
N GLY A 40 -38.13 36.11 5.53
CA GLY A 40 -38.54 36.83 4.33
C GLY A 40 -38.62 36.07 3.01
N GLY A 41 -39.84 35.63 2.71
CA GLY A 41 -40.25 35.09 1.40
C GLY A 41 -40.40 36.13 0.31
N VAL A 42 -40.57 35.65 -0.91
CA VAL A 42 -41.52 36.16 -1.92
C VAL A 42 -41.75 35.08 -2.99
N LEU A 43 -43.01 34.77 -3.22
CA LEU A 43 -43.55 33.98 -4.32
C LEU A 43 -43.54 34.79 -5.64
N LEU A 44 -43.28 34.14 -6.75
CA LEU A 44 -43.88 34.53 -8.04
C LEU A 44 -44.05 33.26 -8.91
N ALA A 45 -45.31 33.00 -9.19
CA ALA A 45 -45.79 32.00 -10.13
C ALA A 45 -45.71 32.52 -11.58
N GLY A 46 -45.49 31.62 -12.53
CA GLY A 46 -45.61 31.90 -13.96
C GLY A 46 -45.98 30.62 -14.72
N CYS A 47 -47.27 30.46 -15.02
CA CYS A 47 -47.83 29.46 -15.93
C CYS A 47 -47.52 29.81 -17.39
N GLY A 48 -47.36 28.81 -18.25
CA GLY A 48 -47.30 28.96 -19.71
C GLY A 48 -47.53 27.62 -20.40
N ASP A 49 -48.69 27.55 -21.08
CA ASP A 49 -49.33 26.40 -21.72
C ASP A 49 -48.59 25.74 -22.90
N SER A 50 -49.01 24.50 -23.13
CA SER A 50 -48.71 23.60 -24.26
C SER A 50 -49.26 24.11 -25.62
N PRO A 51 -48.91 23.50 -26.79
CA PRO A 51 -49.58 22.25 -27.16
C PRO A 51 -48.74 21.18 -27.90
N ALA A 52 -49.31 19.99 -27.88
CA ALA A 52 -48.87 18.76 -28.52
C ALA A 52 -48.88 18.78 -30.05
N THR A 53 -47.96 18.03 -30.67
CA THR A 53 -48.20 17.43 -31.99
C THR A 53 -47.59 16.03 -32.06
N SER A 54 -48.43 15.10 -32.41
CA SER A 54 -48.21 13.68 -32.66
C SER A 54 -47.40 13.43 -33.94
N GLY A 55 -46.50 12.41 -33.91
CA GLY A 55 -45.85 11.88 -35.10
C GLY A 55 -45.14 10.56 -34.77
N GLY A 56 -45.79 9.45 -35.13
CA GLY A 56 -45.25 8.11 -34.90
C GLY A 56 -44.09 7.76 -35.85
N GLY A 57 -43.21 6.90 -35.37
CA GLY A 57 -42.14 6.31 -36.12
C GLY A 57 -41.52 5.19 -35.31
N SER A 58 -42.10 3.98 -35.40
CA SER A 58 -41.45 2.76 -34.87
C SER A 58 -40.23 2.44 -35.69
N SER A 59 -39.05 2.62 -35.07
CA SER A 59 -37.83 2.02 -35.54
C SER A 59 -37.31 1.12 -34.42
N ALA A 60 -37.52 -0.17 -34.57
CA ALA A 60 -36.87 -1.19 -33.80
C ALA A 60 -35.37 -1.14 -34.08
N GLY A 61 -34.66 -0.29 -33.36
CA GLY A 61 -33.21 -0.29 -33.31
C GLY A 61 -32.75 -1.38 -32.34
N SER A 62 -32.16 -2.43 -32.88
CA SER A 62 -31.42 -3.42 -32.12
C SER A 62 -30.39 -2.70 -31.23
N SER A 63 -30.68 -2.54 -29.95
CA SER A 63 -29.73 -2.12 -28.96
C SER A 63 -28.73 -3.27 -28.79
N SER A 64 -27.63 -3.25 -29.56
CA SER A 64 -26.41 -3.93 -29.17
C SER A 64 -26.02 -3.33 -27.80
N SER A 65 -26.24 -4.08 -26.76
CA SER A 65 -25.72 -3.81 -25.42
C SER A 65 -24.22 -3.85 -25.45
N GLY A 66 -23.60 -2.78 -25.93
CA GLY A 66 -22.18 -2.54 -25.69
C GLY A 66 -22.00 -2.44 -24.19
N ALA A 67 -21.33 -3.40 -23.60
CA ALA A 67 -20.97 -3.36 -22.18
C ALA A 67 -20.25 -2.04 -21.93
N GLY A 68 -20.93 -1.10 -21.25
CA GLY A 68 -20.37 0.21 -20.93
C GLY A 68 -19.08 0.05 -20.16
N THR A 69 -18.07 0.87 -20.48
CA THR A 69 -16.78 0.86 -19.79
C THR A 69 -17.01 1.16 -18.31
N LYS A 70 -16.66 0.21 -17.44
CA LYS A 70 -16.76 0.35 -15.98
C LYS A 70 -15.73 1.35 -15.49
N SER A 71 -16.05 2.16 -14.49
CA SER A 71 -15.11 3.13 -13.90
C SER A 71 -14.65 2.66 -12.53
N ALA A 72 -13.36 2.80 -12.22
CA ALA A 72 -12.78 2.45 -10.94
C ALA A 72 -11.79 3.53 -10.48
N THR A 73 -12.07 4.15 -9.33
CA THR A 73 -11.08 4.98 -8.61
C THR A 73 -10.35 4.11 -7.59
N ILE A 74 -9.03 4.05 -7.71
CA ILE A 74 -8.15 3.25 -6.84
C ILE A 74 -7.24 4.20 -6.07
N VAL A 75 -7.10 4.01 -4.78
CA VAL A 75 -6.18 4.80 -3.95
C VAL A 75 -4.96 3.96 -3.56
N ASN A 76 -3.78 4.46 -3.90
CA ASN A 76 -2.49 3.94 -3.44
C ASN A 76 -2.03 4.68 -2.19
N ILE A 77 -1.34 3.99 -1.29
CA ILE A 77 -0.90 4.53 0.01
C ILE A 77 0.40 5.33 -0.02
N LEU A 78 1.10 5.29 -1.15
CA LEU A 78 2.36 5.99 -1.37
C LEU A 78 2.31 6.75 -2.70
N PRO A 79 3.15 7.79 -2.86
CA PRO A 79 3.35 8.45 -4.15
C PRO A 79 3.72 7.46 -5.25
N PRO A 80 3.55 7.83 -6.53
CA PRO A 80 3.97 6.99 -7.65
C PRO A 80 5.40 6.52 -7.51
N GLN A 81 5.61 5.20 -7.55
CA GLN A 81 6.90 4.53 -7.38
C GLN A 81 6.86 3.13 -8.00
N LEU A 82 8.03 2.50 -8.13
CA LEU A 82 8.17 1.20 -8.79
C LEU A 82 7.41 0.05 -8.09
N GLY A 83 7.02 0.24 -6.82
CA GLY A 83 6.17 -0.72 -6.07
C GLY A 83 4.82 -1.02 -6.71
N TYR A 84 4.35 -0.17 -7.64
CA TYR A 84 3.08 -0.32 -8.38
C TYR A 84 3.30 -0.75 -9.84
N VAL A 85 4.38 -1.48 -10.13
CA VAL A 85 4.79 -1.84 -11.51
C VAL A 85 3.68 -2.55 -12.28
N ALA A 86 2.94 -3.47 -11.68
CA ALA A 86 1.86 -4.20 -12.34
C ALA A 86 0.74 -3.27 -12.79
N GLU A 87 0.35 -2.32 -11.93
CA GLU A 87 -0.67 -1.32 -12.22
C GLU A 87 -0.26 -0.39 -13.35
N TYR A 88 1.02 0.01 -13.39
CA TYR A 88 1.54 0.83 -14.49
C TYR A 88 1.60 0.07 -15.81
N ILE A 89 2.09 -1.17 -15.80
CA ILE A 89 2.11 -2.02 -17.01
C ILE A 89 0.68 -2.31 -17.46
N ALA A 90 -0.28 -2.51 -16.54
CA ALA A 90 -1.69 -2.65 -16.92
C ALA A 90 -2.23 -1.44 -17.68
N GLY A 91 -1.81 -0.23 -17.31
CA GLY A 91 -2.16 0.99 -18.04
C GLY A 91 -1.42 1.14 -19.36
N ILE A 92 -0.10 0.92 -19.38
CA ILE A 92 0.76 1.11 -20.55
C ILE A 92 0.37 0.15 -21.67
N ASP A 93 0.18 -1.13 -21.35
CA ASP A 93 -0.08 -2.20 -22.33
C ASP A 93 -1.58 -2.45 -22.56
N GLY A 94 -2.43 -1.55 -22.03
CA GLY A 94 -3.86 -1.52 -22.33
C GLY A 94 -4.69 -2.63 -21.69
N PHE A 95 -4.19 -3.31 -20.64
CA PHE A 95 -4.94 -4.34 -19.93
C PHE A 95 -6.23 -3.81 -19.31
N TYR A 96 -6.26 -2.58 -18.81
CA TYR A 96 -7.49 -1.97 -18.29
C TYR A 96 -8.55 -1.86 -19.39
N LYS A 97 -8.17 -1.32 -20.55
CA LYS A 97 -9.08 -1.20 -21.71
C LYS A 97 -9.56 -2.57 -22.20
N LYS A 98 -8.66 -3.57 -22.28
CA LYS A 98 -8.99 -4.95 -22.68
C LYS A 98 -10.01 -5.60 -21.74
N ASN A 99 -9.97 -5.27 -20.46
CA ASN A 99 -10.92 -5.77 -19.44
C ASN A 99 -12.14 -4.86 -19.24
N GLY A 100 -12.35 -3.84 -20.09
CA GLY A 100 -13.53 -2.98 -20.05
C GLY A 100 -13.61 -2.08 -18.81
N VAL A 101 -12.46 -1.70 -18.23
CA VAL A 101 -12.42 -0.81 -17.07
C VAL A 101 -11.59 0.44 -17.36
N SER A 102 -12.12 1.61 -16.98
CA SER A 102 -11.41 2.90 -16.93
C SER A 102 -10.93 3.14 -15.50
N VAL A 103 -9.64 3.37 -15.32
CA VAL A 103 -9.02 3.46 -14.00
C VAL A 103 -8.48 4.86 -13.74
N LYS A 104 -8.90 5.45 -12.62
CA LYS A 104 -8.30 6.64 -12.02
C LYS A 104 -7.51 6.21 -10.80
N VAL A 105 -6.22 6.55 -10.74
CA VAL A 105 -5.38 6.29 -9.58
C VAL A 105 -5.18 7.59 -8.80
N GLU A 106 -5.45 7.53 -7.51
CA GLU A 106 -5.19 8.60 -6.56
C GLU A 106 -4.17 8.14 -5.51
N THR A 107 -3.60 9.07 -4.79
CA THR A 107 -2.59 8.79 -3.76
C THR A 107 -3.04 9.33 -2.42
N ALA A 108 -2.93 8.50 -1.39
CA ALA A 108 -3.07 8.88 0.00
C ALA A 108 -1.68 8.87 0.69
N ARG A 109 -1.62 9.44 1.89
CA ARG A 109 -0.41 9.36 2.73
C ARG A 109 -0.59 8.28 3.79
N GLY A 110 -0.44 7.01 3.38
CA GLY A 110 -0.57 5.85 4.25
C GLY A 110 -1.93 5.13 4.18
N SER A 111 -2.02 4.00 4.88
CA SER A 111 -3.20 3.10 4.83
C SER A 111 -4.45 3.73 5.43
N ALA A 112 -4.34 4.46 6.54
CA ALA A 112 -5.53 4.99 7.23
C ALA A 112 -6.37 5.96 6.37
N PRO A 113 -5.81 7.00 5.70
CA PRO A 113 -6.59 7.86 4.82
C PRO A 113 -7.06 7.12 3.55
N ALA A 114 -6.32 6.12 3.04
CA ALA A 114 -6.77 5.31 1.91
C ALA A 114 -8.00 4.45 2.28
N ILE A 115 -8.01 3.83 3.45
CA ILE A 115 -9.16 3.09 4.01
C ILE A 115 -10.37 4.04 4.16
N GLN A 116 -10.16 5.27 4.65
CA GLN A 116 -11.24 6.26 4.77
C GLN A 116 -11.84 6.65 3.40
N ALA A 117 -11.01 6.78 2.35
CA ALA A 117 -11.51 7.04 1.00
C ALA A 117 -12.42 5.91 0.48
N VAL A 118 -12.11 4.65 0.81
CA VAL A 118 -12.96 3.50 0.48
C VAL A 118 -14.24 3.50 1.30
N LEU A 119 -14.17 3.80 2.60
CA LEU A 119 -15.34 3.83 3.49
C LEU A 119 -16.32 4.96 3.12
N SER A 120 -15.80 6.12 2.70
CA SER A 120 -16.62 7.25 2.24
C SER A 120 -17.19 7.07 0.84
N GLY A 121 -16.75 6.07 0.08
CA GLY A 121 -17.14 5.83 -1.30
C GLY A 121 -16.48 6.75 -2.32
N THR A 122 -15.49 7.57 -1.93
CA THR A 122 -14.69 8.38 -2.87
C THR A 122 -13.73 7.53 -3.69
N ALA A 123 -13.38 6.35 -3.20
CA ALA A 123 -12.63 5.34 -3.93
C ALA A 123 -13.39 4.00 -3.93
N LEU A 124 -13.30 3.27 -5.03
CA LEU A 124 -13.84 1.92 -5.14
C LEU A 124 -13.00 0.93 -4.34
N MET A 125 -11.70 1.05 -4.46
CA MET A 125 -10.72 0.23 -3.73
C MET A 125 -9.52 1.07 -3.31
N CYS A 126 -8.77 0.56 -2.32
CA CYS A 126 -7.40 0.99 -2.12
C CYS A 126 -6.46 -0.22 -1.99
N ARG A 127 -5.20 -0.01 -2.34
CA ARG A 127 -4.10 -0.92 -2.03
C ARG A 127 -3.45 -0.45 -0.74
N CYS A 128 -3.48 -1.26 0.31
CA CYS A 128 -2.96 -0.91 1.63
C CYS A 128 -2.38 -2.13 2.34
N GLY A 129 -1.74 -1.91 3.48
CA GLY A 129 -1.19 -2.98 4.30
C GLY A 129 -2.28 -3.92 4.82
N ARG A 130 -1.98 -5.22 4.83
CA ARG A 130 -2.90 -6.26 5.33
C ARG A 130 -3.16 -6.08 6.82
N LEU A 131 -2.12 -5.78 7.57
CA LEU A 131 -2.21 -5.54 9.00
C LEU A 131 -3.11 -4.34 9.32
N GLU A 132 -2.96 -3.21 8.62
CA GLU A 132 -3.77 -2.01 8.84
C GLU A 132 -5.24 -2.26 8.49
N SER A 133 -5.51 -3.08 7.48
CA SER A 133 -6.87 -3.52 7.15
C SER A 133 -7.49 -4.32 8.30
N LEU A 134 -6.75 -5.27 8.87
CA LEU A 134 -7.18 -6.08 10.01
C LEU A 134 -7.39 -5.26 11.27
N ILE A 135 -6.51 -4.30 11.56
CA ILE A 135 -6.68 -3.37 12.69
C ILE A 135 -7.96 -2.53 12.51
N ALA A 136 -8.21 -2.02 11.28
CA ALA A 136 -9.42 -1.26 11.03
C ALA A 136 -10.70 -2.11 11.25
N ILE A 137 -10.68 -3.36 10.84
CA ILE A 137 -11.78 -4.32 11.06
C ILE A 137 -11.92 -4.62 12.55
N ALA A 138 -10.85 -5.04 13.23
CA ALA A 138 -10.91 -5.55 14.58
C ALA A 138 -11.20 -4.46 15.62
N ASP A 139 -10.60 -3.28 15.47
CA ASP A 139 -10.72 -2.20 16.46
C ASP A 139 -11.92 -1.31 16.25
N ARG A 140 -12.33 -1.11 14.98
CA ARG A 140 -13.33 -0.11 14.58
C ARG A 140 -14.56 -0.73 13.93
N GLY A 141 -14.59 -2.05 13.69
CA GLY A 141 -15.66 -2.71 12.96
C GLY A 141 -15.82 -2.18 11.53
N ALA A 142 -14.71 -1.76 10.89
CA ALA A 142 -14.77 -1.18 9.55
C ALA A 142 -15.40 -2.16 8.56
N PRO A 143 -16.48 -1.77 7.83
CA PRO A 143 -17.17 -2.63 6.88
C PRO A 143 -16.41 -2.71 5.54
N ILE A 144 -15.19 -3.23 5.61
CA ILE A 144 -14.29 -3.43 4.45
C ILE A 144 -14.00 -4.93 4.26
N HIS A 145 -13.72 -5.31 3.03
CA HIS A 145 -13.34 -6.67 2.66
C HIS A 145 -12.01 -6.65 1.91
N ALA A 146 -11.11 -7.55 2.27
CA ALA A 146 -9.94 -7.84 1.45
C ALA A 146 -10.40 -8.63 0.21
N VAL A 147 -10.17 -8.07 -0.97
CA VAL A 147 -10.63 -8.62 -2.25
C VAL A 147 -9.51 -9.28 -3.06
N ALA A 148 -8.25 -8.92 -2.79
CA ALA A 148 -7.09 -9.55 -3.40
C ALA A 148 -5.83 -9.28 -2.55
N PHE A 149 -4.91 -10.26 -2.50
CA PHE A 149 -3.58 -10.07 -1.94
C PHE A 149 -2.60 -9.72 -3.07
N THR A 150 -1.83 -8.66 -2.86
CA THR A 150 -0.82 -8.19 -3.83
C THR A 150 0.57 -8.70 -3.45
N THR A 151 1.32 -7.95 -2.65
CA THR A 151 2.59 -8.43 -2.10
C THR A 151 2.32 -9.37 -0.93
N ARG A 152 3.06 -10.49 -0.90
CA ARG A 152 2.95 -11.53 0.14
C ARG A 152 4.19 -11.58 1.02
N ARG A 153 5.11 -10.63 0.85
CA ARG A 153 6.36 -10.52 1.60
C ARG A 153 6.58 -9.08 2.02
N SER A 154 7.01 -8.89 3.25
CA SER A 154 7.37 -7.55 3.73
C SER A 154 8.57 -7.01 2.94
N PRO A 155 8.51 -5.76 2.44
CA PRO A 155 9.61 -5.15 1.71
C PRO A 155 10.70 -4.59 2.64
N LEU A 156 10.80 -5.05 3.89
CA LEU A 156 11.73 -4.54 4.89
C LEU A 156 12.84 -5.53 5.19
N ALA A 157 13.96 -5.02 5.67
CA ALA A 157 15.07 -5.81 6.18
C ALA A 157 15.73 -5.10 7.38
N ILE A 158 16.34 -5.86 8.28
CA ILE A 158 17.27 -5.32 9.27
C ILE A 158 18.67 -5.42 8.69
N VAL A 159 19.38 -4.29 8.62
CA VAL A 159 20.80 -4.24 8.29
C VAL A 159 21.64 -4.26 9.56
N SER A 160 22.70 -5.07 9.60
CA SER A 160 23.63 -5.20 10.70
C SER A 160 25.08 -5.36 10.21
N ASP A 161 26.05 -5.35 11.11
CA ASP A 161 27.46 -5.58 10.75
C ASP A 161 27.73 -7.08 10.53
N LYS A 162 28.46 -7.43 9.47
CA LYS A 162 28.94 -8.80 9.22
C LYS A 162 29.75 -9.40 10.39
N LYS A 163 30.38 -8.56 11.21
CA LYS A 163 31.12 -8.99 12.41
C LYS A 163 30.22 -9.34 13.59
N ALA A 164 28.98 -8.83 13.59
CA ALA A 164 27.96 -9.10 14.61
C ALA A 164 26.58 -9.21 13.91
N PRO A 165 26.37 -10.25 13.11
CA PRO A 165 25.22 -10.37 12.25
C PRO A 165 23.94 -10.64 13.06
N LEU A 166 22.85 -9.98 12.65
CA LEU A 166 21.51 -10.35 13.05
C LEU A 166 20.93 -11.22 11.92
N THR A 167 20.66 -12.49 12.21
CA THR A 167 20.25 -13.48 11.19
C THR A 167 18.86 -14.05 11.41
N LYS A 168 18.37 -13.95 12.65
CA LYS A 168 17.03 -14.44 13.05
C LYS A 168 16.44 -13.53 14.13
N PRO A 169 15.11 -13.53 14.31
CA PRO A 169 14.43 -12.66 15.26
C PRO A 169 14.91 -12.79 16.71
N ALA A 170 15.29 -14.00 17.12
CA ALA A 170 15.82 -14.24 18.47
C ALA A 170 17.14 -13.46 18.75
N ASP A 171 17.90 -13.11 17.72
CA ASP A 171 19.15 -12.35 17.87
C ASP A 171 18.90 -10.89 18.31
N LEU A 172 17.65 -10.43 18.23
CA LEU A 172 17.23 -9.07 18.60
C LEU A 172 17.16 -8.87 20.13
N LYS A 173 17.09 -9.94 20.93
CA LYS A 173 16.93 -9.83 22.38
C LYS A 173 18.03 -8.97 23.01
N GLY A 174 17.63 -7.92 23.74
CA GLY A 174 18.54 -6.96 24.37
C GLY A 174 19.29 -6.03 23.41
N LYS A 175 19.02 -6.12 22.10
CA LYS A 175 19.71 -5.32 21.08
C LYS A 175 18.91 -4.07 20.74
N ARG A 176 19.59 -2.91 20.66
CA ARG A 176 18.96 -1.66 20.22
C ARG A 176 18.86 -1.63 18.71
N ILE A 177 17.65 -1.46 18.20
CA ILE A 177 17.34 -1.42 16.75
C ILE A 177 16.88 -0.03 16.36
N GLY A 178 17.48 0.50 15.27
CA GLY A 178 17.07 1.74 14.63
C GLY A 178 15.78 1.56 13.82
N ILE A 179 14.84 2.50 13.94
CA ILE A 179 13.60 2.55 13.16
C ILE A 179 13.46 3.93 12.51
N PRO A 180 12.85 4.04 11.31
CA PRO A 180 12.66 5.34 10.64
C PRO A 180 11.73 6.30 11.39
N SER A 181 10.70 5.76 12.04
CA SER A 181 9.70 6.53 12.80
C SER A 181 9.00 5.65 13.82
N GLU A 182 8.46 6.27 14.87
CA GLU A 182 7.56 5.62 15.81
C GLU A 182 6.12 5.57 15.24
N GLY A 183 5.38 4.52 15.55
CA GLY A 183 4.00 4.32 15.11
C GLY A 183 3.84 4.00 13.62
N GLY A 184 4.94 3.81 12.89
CA GLY A 184 4.92 3.49 11.45
C GLY A 184 5.02 1.99 11.15
N THR A 185 4.80 1.63 9.88
CA THR A 185 4.88 0.23 9.38
C THR A 185 6.18 -0.46 9.77
N SER A 186 7.33 0.25 9.73
CA SER A 186 8.62 -0.33 10.11
C SER A 186 8.67 -0.76 11.57
N GLU A 187 8.08 0.00 12.49
CA GLU A 187 7.98 -0.37 13.89
C GLU A 187 7.03 -1.56 14.08
N THR A 188 5.89 -1.53 13.43
CA THR A 188 4.91 -2.64 13.51
C THR A 188 5.49 -3.94 12.95
N THR A 189 6.22 -3.87 11.84
CA THR A 189 6.93 -5.04 11.29
C THR A 189 8.01 -5.54 12.24
N LEU A 190 8.72 -4.64 12.95
CA LEU A 190 9.68 -5.03 13.99
C LEU A 190 8.95 -5.74 15.16
N ASP A 191 7.78 -5.26 15.57
CA ASP A 191 6.98 -5.89 16.63
C ASP A 191 6.53 -7.30 16.24
N LEU A 192 6.08 -7.48 15.01
CA LEU A 192 5.74 -8.79 14.46
C LEU A 192 6.97 -9.71 14.46
N LEU A 193 8.12 -9.20 14.04
CA LEU A 193 9.37 -9.94 14.00
C LEU A 193 9.81 -10.39 15.40
N ILE A 194 9.73 -9.51 16.39
CA ILE A 194 10.02 -9.80 17.80
C ILE A 194 9.07 -10.88 18.32
N ALA A 195 7.77 -10.72 18.08
CA ALA A 195 6.74 -11.66 18.52
C ALA A 195 6.88 -13.04 17.85
N SER A 196 7.36 -13.13 16.62
CA SER A 196 7.58 -14.41 15.92
C SER A 196 8.60 -15.30 16.63
N SER A 197 9.52 -14.72 17.41
CA SER A 197 10.49 -15.47 18.24
C SER A 197 10.06 -15.64 19.70
N GLY A 198 8.82 -15.25 20.05
CA GLY A 198 8.33 -15.34 21.43
C GLY A 198 8.85 -14.25 22.37
N LEU A 199 9.58 -13.26 21.86
CA LEU A 199 10.08 -12.14 22.64
C LEU A 199 8.96 -11.10 22.88
N SER A 200 9.14 -10.30 23.94
CA SER A 200 8.34 -9.10 24.19
C SER A 200 8.92 -7.91 23.44
N THR A 201 8.08 -6.98 23.03
CA THR A 201 8.51 -5.70 22.44
C THR A 201 9.43 -4.90 23.34
N HIS A 202 9.32 -5.09 24.68
CA HIS A 202 10.21 -4.48 25.68
C HIS A 202 11.60 -5.09 25.69
N ASP A 203 11.79 -6.30 25.15
CA ASP A 203 13.10 -6.95 25.07
C ASP A 203 14.02 -6.32 24.02
N VAL A 204 13.49 -5.44 23.16
CA VAL A 204 14.20 -4.83 22.03
C VAL A 204 14.08 -3.31 22.07
N PRO A 205 15.03 -2.61 22.72
CA PRO A 205 15.05 -1.14 22.74
C PRO A 205 15.11 -0.56 21.32
N ARG A 206 14.37 0.52 21.08
CA ARG A 206 14.27 1.20 19.78
C ARG A 206 14.90 2.58 19.84
N GLN A 207 15.35 3.04 18.69
CA GLN A 207 15.83 4.40 18.50
C GLN A 207 15.39 4.89 17.13
N VAL A 208 14.73 6.05 17.08
CA VAL A 208 14.45 6.71 15.81
C VAL A 208 15.78 7.14 15.18
N THR A 209 16.01 6.72 13.94
CA THR A 209 17.24 6.99 13.18
C THR A 209 16.92 7.17 11.71
N GLY A 210 17.87 7.72 10.93
CA GLY A 210 17.81 7.61 9.48
C GLY A 210 17.94 6.17 9.01
N PHE A 211 17.75 5.98 7.71
CA PHE A 211 17.85 4.68 7.01
C PHE A 211 18.81 4.75 5.81
N THR A 212 19.78 5.67 5.88
CA THR A 212 20.82 5.85 4.84
C THR A 212 22.10 5.08 5.17
N PRO A 213 23.01 4.88 4.20
CA PRO A 213 24.32 4.30 4.47
C PRO A 213 25.09 4.99 5.59
N GLY A 214 24.95 6.32 5.77
CA GLY A 214 25.55 7.08 6.87
C GLY A 214 25.09 6.62 8.26
N THR A 215 23.85 6.14 8.41
CA THR A 215 23.32 5.59 9.66
C THR A 215 24.10 4.36 10.12
N PHE A 216 24.73 3.63 9.21
CA PHE A 216 25.54 2.45 9.54
C PHE A 216 26.72 2.76 10.47
N GLN A 217 27.17 4.01 10.53
CA GLN A 217 28.18 4.43 11.51
C GLN A 217 27.72 4.27 12.96
N LEU A 218 26.42 4.30 13.24
CA LEU A 218 25.88 4.02 14.58
C LEU A 218 26.06 2.54 14.93
N VAL A 219 25.94 1.65 13.95
CA VAL A 219 26.22 0.22 14.11
C VAL A 219 27.72 -0.01 14.35
N LYS A 220 28.59 0.60 13.55
CA LYS A 220 30.04 0.51 13.72
C LYS A 220 30.53 1.01 15.09
N LYS A 221 29.86 2.02 15.65
CA LYS A 221 30.16 2.57 17.00
C LYS A 221 29.49 1.81 18.14
N GLY A 222 28.79 0.70 17.87
CA GLY A 222 28.08 -0.10 18.87
C GLY A 222 26.86 0.59 19.52
N ARG A 223 26.39 1.72 18.95
CA ARG A 223 25.18 2.42 19.43
C ARG A 223 23.90 1.73 19.04
N LEU A 224 23.91 1.04 17.90
CA LEU A 224 22.87 0.17 17.39
C LEU A 224 23.46 -1.21 17.10
N ALA A 225 22.66 -2.27 17.23
CA ALA A 225 23.00 -3.58 16.68
C ALA A 225 22.63 -3.69 15.20
N GLY A 226 21.61 -2.97 14.80
CA GLY A 226 21.11 -2.88 13.43
C GLY A 226 20.02 -1.83 13.30
N PHE A 227 19.49 -1.63 12.11
CA PHE A 227 18.36 -0.74 11.85
C PHE A 227 17.56 -1.21 10.65
N ILE A 228 16.28 -0.78 10.58
CA ILE A 228 15.36 -1.18 9.51
C ILE A 228 15.58 -0.31 8.28
N ILE A 229 15.60 -0.97 7.12
CA ILE A 229 15.64 -0.38 5.78
C ILE A 229 14.59 -1.03 4.88
N GLY A 230 14.23 -0.35 3.79
CA GLY A 230 13.43 -0.95 2.72
C GLY A 230 14.26 -1.81 1.76
N ALA A 231 13.62 -2.68 1.01
CA ALA A 231 14.27 -3.53 0.02
C ALA A 231 14.98 -2.72 -1.08
N THR A 232 14.44 -1.57 -1.47
CA THR A 232 15.09 -0.64 -2.42
C THR A 232 16.46 -0.17 -1.93
N GLN A 233 16.60 0.03 -0.62
CA GLN A 233 17.83 0.51 -0.03
C GLN A 233 18.87 -0.60 0.13
N MET A 234 18.47 -1.88 0.17
CA MET A 234 19.41 -2.99 0.30
C MET A 234 20.48 -2.99 -0.79
N GLN A 235 20.10 -2.69 -2.04
CA GLN A 235 21.06 -2.64 -3.15
C GLN A 235 22.04 -1.47 -2.98
N GLN A 236 21.56 -0.30 -2.58
CA GLN A 236 22.41 0.85 -2.26
C GLN A 236 23.40 0.52 -1.13
N PHE A 237 22.91 -0.15 -0.08
CA PHE A 237 23.76 -0.57 1.04
C PHE A 237 24.81 -1.58 0.62
N ARG A 238 24.48 -2.57 -0.22
CA ARG A 238 25.48 -3.54 -0.73
C ARG A 238 26.63 -2.87 -1.46
N GLN A 239 26.34 -1.78 -2.18
CA GLN A 239 27.34 -1.02 -2.91
C GLN A 239 28.15 -0.07 -2.01
N ALA A 240 27.49 0.63 -1.09
CA ALA A 240 28.09 1.68 -0.28
C ALA A 240 28.72 1.18 1.03
N VAL A 241 28.30 0.01 1.54
CA VAL A 241 28.68 -0.52 2.86
C VAL A 241 29.03 -2.02 2.73
N PRO A 242 30.25 -2.38 2.31
CA PRO A 242 30.64 -3.77 2.13
C PRO A 242 30.52 -4.65 3.39
N ASP A 243 30.60 -4.03 4.57
CA ASP A 243 30.47 -4.71 5.87
C ASP A 243 29.02 -4.97 6.29
N ALA A 244 28.02 -4.48 5.52
CA ALA A 244 26.62 -4.69 5.83
C ALA A 244 26.18 -6.12 5.50
N THR A 245 25.37 -6.69 6.40
CA THR A 245 24.59 -7.90 6.16
C THR A 245 23.11 -7.60 6.43
N PHE A 246 22.21 -8.45 5.91
CA PHE A 246 20.77 -8.17 5.90
C PHE A 246 20.01 -9.38 6.42
N MET A 247 19.05 -9.12 7.29
CA MET A 247 18.01 -10.06 7.69
C MET A 247 16.68 -9.59 7.08
N PRO A 248 16.25 -10.14 5.93
CA PRO A 248 14.95 -9.81 5.35
C PRO A 248 13.83 -10.23 6.28
N THR A 249 12.90 -9.31 6.57
CA THR A 249 11.81 -9.58 7.53
C THR A 249 10.81 -10.59 6.98
N TYR A 250 10.65 -10.66 5.65
CA TYR A 250 9.74 -11.61 4.99
C TYR A 250 10.09 -13.09 5.19
N ASN A 251 11.28 -13.41 5.69
CA ASN A 251 11.64 -14.78 6.04
C ASN A 251 10.94 -15.25 7.34
N PHE A 252 10.36 -14.32 8.11
CA PHE A 252 9.87 -14.58 9.45
C PHE A 252 8.45 -14.07 9.69
N VAL A 253 8.02 -13.06 8.94
CA VAL A 253 6.69 -12.45 9.07
C VAL A 253 6.08 -12.17 7.71
N ASP A 254 4.82 -12.50 7.57
CA ASP A 254 4.01 -12.24 6.39
C ASP A 254 3.24 -10.93 6.58
N ASP A 255 3.92 -9.82 6.37
CA ASP A 255 3.33 -8.48 6.35
C ASP A 255 3.32 -7.99 4.90
N GLY A 256 2.21 -8.22 4.23
CA GLY A 256 2.02 -7.89 2.82
C GLY A 256 0.94 -6.83 2.62
N GLU A 257 0.64 -6.57 1.36
CA GLU A 257 -0.42 -5.65 0.97
C GLU A 257 -1.59 -6.38 0.32
N ASN A 258 -2.74 -5.77 0.43
CA ASN A 258 -4.00 -6.23 -0.15
C ASN A 258 -4.76 -5.09 -0.82
N TYR A 259 -5.62 -5.42 -1.77
CA TYR A 259 -6.71 -4.55 -2.17
C TYR A 259 -7.90 -4.78 -1.24
N ILE A 260 -8.49 -3.68 -0.80
CA ILE A 260 -9.75 -3.70 -0.06
C ILE A 260 -10.82 -2.89 -0.79
N ALA A 261 -12.08 -3.30 -0.60
CA ALA A 261 -13.28 -2.55 -0.97
C ALA A 261 -14.20 -2.43 0.25
N SER A 262 -15.08 -1.43 0.30
CA SER A 262 -16.15 -1.42 1.29
C SER A 262 -17.17 -2.52 0.97
N ALA A 263 -17.91 -3.00 1.98
CA ALA A 263 -18.97 -3.98 1.80
C ALA A 263 -19.99 -3.54 0.74
N ARG A 264 -20.38 -2.25 0.77
CA ARG A 264 -21.24 -1.64 -0.22
C ARG A 264 -20.58 -1.61 -1.60
N GLY A 265 -19.34 -1.10 -1.70
CA GLY A 265 -18.60 -1.02 -2.97
C GLY A 265 -18.44 -2.40 -3.62
N LEU A 266 -18.13 -3.44 -2.82
CA LEU A 266 -18.02 -4.80 -3.30
C LEU A 266 -19.36 -5.35 -3.82
N SER A 267 -20.46 -5.08 -3.14
CA SER A 267 -21.78 -5.55 -3.55
C SER A 267 -22.29 -4.84 -4.83
N GLU A 268 -22.09 -3.53 -4.93
CA GLU A 268 -22.61 -2.72 -6.04
C GLU A 268 -21.71 -2.74 -7.29
N ASN A 269 -20.39 -2.99 -7.13
CA ASN A 269 -19.39 -2.84 -8.20
C ASN A 269 -18.48 -4.08 -8.37
N LYS A 270 -18.96 -5.26 -8.00
CA LYS A 270 -18.19 -6.50 -8.07
C LYS A 270 -17.51 -6.71 -9.42
N ASP A 271 -18.21 -6.44 -10.50
CA ASP A 271 -17.69 -6.61 -11.85
C ASP A 271 -16.58 -5.61 -12.21
N ALA A 272 -16.65 -4.36 -11.71
CA ALA A 272 -15.59 -3.38 -11.93
C ALA A 272 -14.33 -3.75 -11.16
N ILE A 273 -14.50 -4.28 -9.93
CA ILE A 273 -13.41 -4.81 -9.10
C ILE A 273 -12.75 -6.00 -9.80
N ALA A 274 -13.54 -6.97 -10.26
CA ALA A 274 -13.02 -8.14 -10.97
C ALA A 274 -12.28 -7.76 -12.26
N ALA A 275 -12.84 -6.83 -13.05
CA ALA A 275 -12.21 -6.33 -14.28
C ALA A 275 -10.85 -5.65 -14.00
N TYR A 276 -10.78 -4.82 -12.94
CA TYR A 276 -9.52 -4.21 -12.50
C TYR A 276 -8.49 -5.26 -12.08
N LEU A 277 -8.88 -6.20 -11.21
CA LEU A 277 -7.99 -7.26 -10.73
C LEU A 277 -7.52 -8.17 -11.86
N ALA A 278 -8.38 -8.50 -12.84
CA ALA A 278 -8.01 -9.27 -14.01
C ALA A 278 -6.97 -8.55 -14.88
N ALA A 279 -7.13 -7.23 -15.04
CA ALA A 279 -6.15 -6.40 -15.76
C ALA A 279 -4.79 -6.38 -15.06
N VAL A 280 -4.77 -6.17 -13.74
CA VAL A 280 -3.53 -6.17 -12.94
C VAL A 280 -2.89 -7.57 -12.96
N ARG A 281 -3.67 -8.65 -12.85
CA ARG A 281 -3.16 -10.02 -12.94
C ARG A 281 -2.48 -10.30 -14.29
N GLY A 282 -3.10 -9.86 -15.40
CA GLY A 282 -2.50 -10.00 -16.73
C GLY A 282 -1.16 -9.25 -16.84
N ALA A 283 -1.09 -8.05 -16.26
CA ALA A 283 0.16 -7.30 -16.20
C ALA A 283 1.21 -7.96 -15.30
N MET A 284 0.82 -8.52 -14.14
CA MET A 284 1.73 -9.31 -13.30
C MET A 284 2.33 -10.49 -14.08
N GLN A 285 1.51 -11.24 -14.80
CA GLN A 285 1.96 -12.36 -15.64
C GLN A 285 2.96 -11.91 -16.72
N GLN A 286 2.73 -10.76 -17.34
CA GLN A 286 3.67 -10.18 -18.31
C GLN A 286 4.99 -9.80 -17.67
N VAL A 287 4.98 -9.14 -16.50
CA VAL A 287 6.21 -8.80 -15.77
C VAL A 287 6.97 -10.05 -15.31
N ILE A 288 6.26 -11.10 -14.88
CA ILE A 288 6.86 -12.39 -14.51
C ILE A 288 7.56 -13.01 -15.73
N ALA A 289 6.91 -13.01 -16.90
CA ALA A 289 7.49 -13.55 -18.14
C ALA A 289 8.74 -12.78 -18.59
N ASP A 290 8.85 -11.49 -18.26
CA ASP A 290 10.02 -10.65 -18.60
C ASP A 290 11.23 -10.90 -17.67
N LYS A 291 11.12 -11.81 -16.69
CA LYS A 291 12.21 -12.14 -15.75
C LYS A 291 13.46 -12.67 -16.45
N GLU A 292 13.29 -13.48 -17.48
CA GLU A 292 14.41 -14.06 -18.24
C GLU A 292 15.25 -12.99 -18.95
N SER A 293 14.63 -11.90 -19.42
CA SER A 293 15.34 -10.74 -19.98
C SER A 293 15.98 -9.82 -18.92
N GLY A 294 15.79 -10.13 -17.62
CA GLY A 294 16.13 -9.25 -16.52
C GLY A 294 15.24 -8.02 -16.45
N TYR A 295 13.96 -8.17 -16.83
CA TYR A 295 12.93 -7.12 -16.82
C TYR A 295 13.21 -5.95 -17.78
N ALA A 296 13.95 -6.21 -18.87
CA ALA A 296 14.41 -5.16 -19.78
C ALA A 296 13.24 -4.46 -20.49
N ASP A 297 12.23 -5.19 -20.96
CA ASP A 297 11.05 -4.61 -21.60
C ASP A 297 10.19 -3.81 -20.60
N THR A 298 9.97 -4.37 -19.43
CA THR A 298 9.24 -3.70 -18.33
C THR A 298 9.89 -2.38 -17.95
N ILE A 299 11.22 -2.38 -17.71
CA ILE A 299 11.97 -1.16 -17.33
C ILE A 299 11.94 -0.14 -18.47
N ARG A 300 12.12 -0.57 -19.70
CA ARG A 300 12.05 0.30 -20.89
C ARG A 300 10.68 1.00 -21.01
N LYS A 301 9.59 0.26 -20.87
CA LYS A 301 8.22 0.79 -20.92
C LYS A 301 7.96 1.79 -19.79
N LEU A 302 8.40 1.48 -18.59
CA LEU A 302 8.26 2.38 -17.45
C LEU A 302 9.04 3.68 -17.64
N ARG A 303 10.31 3.61 -18.07
CA ARG A 303 11.15 4.79 -18.37
C ARG A 303 10.56 5.69 -19.45
N ALA A 304 9.82 5.13 -20.40
CA ALA A 304 9.16 5.92 -21.44
C ALA A 304 7.96 6.74 -20.92
N LYS A 305 7.44 6.45 -19.73
CA LYS A 305 6.22 7.08 -19.18
C LYS A 305 6.42 7.73 -17.81
N TYR A 306 7.43 7.31 -17.04
CA TYR A 306 7.60 7.71 -15.64
C TYR A 306 9.07 8.04 -15.33
N ASP A 307 9.28 9.00 -14.42
CA ASP A 307 10.62 9.38 -13.89
C ASP A 307 10.75 8.99 -12.42
N PHE A 308 10.57 7.70 -12.09
CA PHE A 308 10.78 7.21 -10.74
C PHE A 308 12.28 7.18 -10.42
N ALA A 309 12.62 7.54 -9.18
CA ALA A 309 14.02 7.56 -8.74
C ALA A 309 14.70 6.19 -8.93
N GLU A 310 13.96 5.11 -8.70
CA GLU A 310 14.44 3.72 -8.83
C GLU A 310 14.79 3.35 -10.27
N LEU A 311 14.13 3.96 -11.25
CA LEU A 311 14.39 3.71 -12.68
C LEU A 311 15.70 4.33 -13.17
N LYS A 312 16.27 5.29 -12.43
CA LYS A 312 17.56 5.94 -12.77
C LYS A 312 18.74 4.99 -12.61
N ASN A 313 18.60 3.95 -11.77
CA ASN A 313 19.60 2.90 -11.60
C ASN A 313 18.99 1.54 -11.98
N GLU A 314 19.51 0.94 -13.06
CA GLU A 314 18.95 -0.30 -13.59
C GLU A 314 19.07 -1.49 -12.61
N ALA A 315 20.17 -1.58 -11.86
CA ALA A 315 20.34 -2.64 -10.87
C ALA A 315 19.33 -2.50 -9.71
N VAL A 316 19.00 -1.26 -9.32
CA VAL A 316 17.95 -0.99 -8.31
C VAL A 316 16.59 -1.37 -8.87
N ALA A 317 16.26 -0.96 -10.10
CA ALA A 317 14.99 -1.29 -10.74
C ALA A 317 14.80 -2.81 -10.87
N LYS A 318 15.80 -3.53 -11.38
CA LYS A 318 15.80 -5.00 -11.51
C LYS A 318 15.59 -5.68 -10.14
N SER A 319 16.36 -5.28 -9.13
CA SER A 319 16.27 -5.86 -7.79
C SER A 319 14.88 -5.64 -7.17
N TRP A 320 14.27 -4.48 -7.41
CA TRP A 320 12.94 -4.16 -6.89
C TRP A 320 11.83 -4.96 -7.59
N ILE A 321 11.89 -5.04 -8.92
CA ILE A 321 10.92 -5.84 -9.70
C ILE A 321 11.07 -7.32 -9.35
N ASP A 322 12.29 -7.84 -9.22
CA ASP A 322 12.53 -9.24 -8.81
C ASP A 322 11.99 -9.54 -7.42
N PHE A 323 12.14 -8.62 -6.47
CA PHE A 323 11.51 -8.73 -5.16
C PHE A 323 9.99 -8.82 -5.27
N LEU A 324 9.35 -7.96 -6.08
CA LEU A 324 7.90 -7.96 -6.28
C LEU A 324 7.44 -9.27 -6.92
N VAL A 325 8.09 -9.72 -8.00
CA VAL A 325 7.80 -10.98 -8.68
C VAL A 325 7.91 -12.15 -7.70
N THR A 326 9.00 -12.21 -6.92
CA THR A 326 9.19 -13.25 -5.91
C THR A 326 8.12 -13.20 -4.81
N SER A 327 7.64 -12.00 -4.46
CA SER A 327 6.54 -11.82 -3.51
C SER A 327 5.20 -12.27 -4.09
N TRP A 328 4.91 -11.95 -5.34
CA TRP A 328 3.66 -12.33 -6.01
C TRP A 328 3.54 -13.84 -6.20
N THR A 329 4.66 -14.49 -6.53
CA THR A 329 4.71 -15.93 -6.85
C THR A 329 5.05 -16.82 -5.65
N LYS A 330 5.05 -16.28 -4.43
CA LYS A 330 5.38 -17.00 -3.19
C LYS A 330 4.62 -18.34 -3.07
N ASP A 331 3.33 -18.35 -3.44
CA ASP A 331 2.46 -19.52 -3.37
C ASP A 331 2.19 -20.16 -4.74
N GLY A 332 2.99 -19.76 -5.75
CA GLY A 332 2.88 -20.19 -7.14
C GLY A 332 2.10 -19.21 -8.03
N ASP A 333 2.35 -19.26 -9.32
CA ASP A 333 1.80 -18.32 -10.32
C ASP A 333 0.28 -18.37 -10.41
N GLY A 334 -0.33 -19.51 -10.13
CA GLY A 334 -1.78 -19.69 -10.09
C GLY A 334 -2.47 -18.96 -8.93
N GLN A 335 -1.72 -18.39 -7.98
CA GLN A 335 -2.25 -17.71 -6.79
C GLN A 335 -2.17 -16.19 -6.87
N LEU A 336 -1.80 -15.64 -8.04
CA LEU A 336 -1.74 -14.18 -8.25
C LEU A 336 -3.07 -13.52 -7.93
N LEU A 337 -3.03 -12.52 -7.05
CA LEU A 337 -4.17 -11.75 -6.55
C LEU A 337 -5.27 -12.55 -5.83
N LYS A 338 -5.08 -13.83 -5.57
CA LYS A 338 -6.03 -14.59 -4.74
C LYS A 338 -5.83 -14.27 -3.26
N THR A 339 -6.94 -14.22 -2.54
CA THR A 339 -6.95 -14.17 -1.08
C THR A 339 -6.56 -15.53 -0.51
N ASN A 340 -5.91 -15.55 0.65
CA ASN A 340 -5.51 -16.76 1.36
C ASN A 340 -6.04 -16.69 2.80
N PRO A 341 -7.02 -17.56 3.17
CA PRO A 341 -7.60 -17.58 4.52
C PRO A 341 -6.58 -17.82 5.64
N GLN A 342 -5.61 -18.68 5.40
CA GLN A 342 -4.57 -19.00 6.40
C GLN A 342 -3.66 -17.80 6.64
N GLU A 343 -3.21 -17.11 5.59
CA GLU A 343 -2.40 -15.88 5.72
C GLU A 343 -3.19 -14.75 6.40
N TRP A 344 -4.49 -14.62 6.08
CA TRP A 344 -5.37 -13.61 6.68
C TRP A 344 -5.49 -13.80 8.18
N GLN A 345 -5.83 -15.04 8.59
CA GLN A 345 -5.95 -15.39 10.01
C GLN A 345 -4.61 -15.26 10.74
N ALA A 346 -3.52 -15.77 10.16
CA ALA A 346 -2.19 -15.68 10.77
C ALA A 346 -1.72 -14.23 10.99
N THR A 347 -2.02 -13.33 10.04
CA THR A 347 -1.72 -11.90 10.21
C THR A 347 -2.55 -11.29 11.34
N TYR A 348 -3.84 -11.67 11.46
CA TYR A 348 -4.69 -11.24 12.56
C TYR A 348 -4.19 -11.74 13.92
N ASP A 349 -3.88 -13.02 14.03
CA ASP A 349 -3.38 -13.63 15.27
C ASP A 349 -2.07 -12.97 15.72
N ALA A 350 -1.19 -12.68 14.77
CA ALA A 350 0.04 -11.94 15.04
C ALA A 350 -0.25 -10.51 15.53
N ALA A 351 -1.21 -9.81 14.92
CA ALA A 351 -1.63 -8.47 15.36
C ALA A 351 -2.19 -8.46 16.78
N VAL A 352 -3.00 -9.45 17.11
CA VAL A 352 -3.55 -9.63 18.48
C VAL A 352 -2.42 -9.92 19.48
N LYS A 353 -1.49 -10.80 19.12
CA LYS A 353 -0.34 -11.17 19.97
C LYS A 353 0.51 -9.95 20.34
N ILE A 354 0.75 -9.04 19.41
CA ILE A 354 1.50 -7.79 19.67
C ILE A 354 0.60 -6.65 20.22
N LYS A 355 -0.66 -6.93 20.48
CA LYS A 355 -1.66 -5.95 20.97
C LYS A 355 -1.90 -4.77 20.00
N ALA A 356 -1.64 -4.97 18.71
CA ALA A 356 -1.94 -4.01 17.66
C ALA A 356 -3.42 -4.05 17.24
N ALA A 357 -4.10 -5.17 17.47
CA ALA A 357 -5.52 -5.36 17.20
C ALA A 357 -6.24 -6.03 18.37
N LYS A 358 -7.55 -5.75 18.50
CA LYS A 358 -8.42 -6.44 19.46
C LYS A 358 -8.57 -7.90 19.08
N GLY A 359 -8.48 -8.80 20.08
CA GLY A 359 -8.76 -10.23 19.92
C GLY A 359 -10.27 -10.55 19.90
N GLY A 360 -10.58 -11.78 19.48
CA GLY A 360 -11.95 -12.31 19.52
C GLY A 360 -12.87 -11.83 18.41
N VAL A 361 -12.33 -11.18 17.36
CA VAL A 361 -13.10 -10.73 16.21
C VAL A 361 -13.03 -11.80 15.10
N ASP A 362 -14.16 -12.18 14.55
CA ASP A 362 -14.23 -13.02 13.36
C ASP A 362 -13.89 -12.19 12.12
N VAL A 363 -12.61 -12.16 11.76
CA VAL A 363 -12.11 -11.42 10.60
C VAL A 363 -12.31 -12.17 9.28
N MET A 364 -12.68 -13.48 9.35
CA MET A 364 -12.87 -14.29 8.15
C MET A 364 -14.04 -13.82 7.29
N LYS A 365 -15.08 -13.26 7.90
CA LYS A 365 -16.22 -12.65 7.20
C LYS A 365 -15.83 -11.44 6.35
N ASN A 366 -14.66 -10.85 6.60
CA ASN A 366 -14.12 -9.72 5.86
C ASN A 366 -13.12 -10.14 4.76
N LEU A 367 -12.99 -11.42 4.51
CA LEU A 367 -12.19 -11.96 3.42
C LEU A 367 -13.10 -12.35 2.26
N SER A 368 -12.96 -11.70 1.12
CA SER A 368 -13.71 -12.06 -0.09
C SER A 368 -13.14 -13.36 -0.69
N PRO A 369 -13.99 -14.25 -1.22
CA PRO A 369 -13.51 -15.28 -2.13
C PRO A 369 -12.74 -14.67 -3.31
N PRO A 370 -11.82 -15.41 -3.95
CA PRO A 370 -11.11 -14.93 -5.12
C PRO A 370 -12.07 -14.44 -6.20
N LEU A 371 -11.80 -13.24 -6.73
CA LEU A 371 -12.60 -12.61 -7.79
C LEU A 371 -12.00 -12.84 -9.19
N VAL A 372 -10.75 -13.34 -9.25
CA VAL A 372 -9.99 -13.59 -10.48
C VAL A 372 -9.14 -14.85 -10.37
#